data_ec3b62a826d02a5c2d9515fab1d4a91e
#
_entry.id   ec3b62a826d02a5c2d9515fab1d4a91e
#
_cell.length_a   1.000
_cell.length_b   1.000
_cell.length_c   1.000
_cell.angle_alpha   90.00
_cell.angle_beta   90.00
_cell.angle_gamma   90.00
#
_symmetry.space_group_name_H-M   'P 1'
#
loop_
_entity.id
_entity.type
_entity.pdbx_description
1 polymer ?
#
loop_
_entity_poly.entity_id
_entity_poly.type
_entity_poly.pdbx_seq_one_letter_code
_entity_poly.pdbx_strand_id
1 'polypeptide(L)'
;MKSIRKNELYRPRMMTFLVLASICMYGCSEPIDEGGVRGVTDDTIVIGSWGPLTGPAALWGAVGRGAEAYFEMINEQGGIHGRQIEFVLRDDAYQPSRTVAAVREMVERDRVFAFVAGVGTAPGRAVVDYIMENEVVWVSPATGATHWAYPPRKYLFAQYTPYFDEAAVLVDYVVNELGKTRIGVIYQNDDFGESGLVGAQVALEKHGLNVAEAVSVEVPDTDLSSHAVRLRESGAEAVLMWLTPRHATIIVGSVGRLGYEPQWLASSVLADTELMYDLTEGAWEGVIFAAIGELANSAHPLIEQYREASARIAPEERASEFFLSGFRYAEPLVEGLRRAGRDLTTESLVAALESLDGFQGIGAPLTYTTNRRQGTRATFLARTIDGEHAERLTDWLESGVDIEQVIQRLEGSN
;
A
#
# COMPACT_ATOMS: atom_id res chain seq x y z
N MET A 1 80.98 28.57 25.55
CA MET A 1 82.27 27.97 25.20
C MET A 1 82.04 27.08 23.99
N LYS A 2 82.68 27.48 22.88
CA LYS A 2 83.46 26.70 21.89
C LYS A 2 82.72 25.49 21.31
N SER A 3 82.65 25.21 20.00
CA SER A 3 83.48 25.51 18.85
C SER A 3 82.83 24.89 17.60
N ILE A 4 82.59 25.60 16.57
CA ILE A 4 83.03 25.63 15.18
C ILE A 4 83.67 24.34 14.64
N ARG A 5 83.18 23.82 13.52
CA ARG A 5 83.89 23.45 12.25
C ARG A 5 82.92 22.77 11.32
N LYS A 6 82.55 23.34 10.22
CA LYS A 6 83.13 23.46 8.86
C LYS A 6 83.08 22.16 8.03
N ASN A 7 82.29 22.31 6.92
CA ASN A 7 82.50 21.89 5.53
C ASN A 7 82.72 20.40 5.20
N GLU A 8 81.88 19.88 4.33
CA GLU A 8 82.36 19.67 2.95
C GLU A 8 81.17 19.43 1.96
N LEU A 9 81.30 20.00 0.81
CA LEU A 9 80.45 19.87 -0.36
C LEU A 9 80.58 18.47 -0.99
N TYR A 10 79.48 17.75 -1.18
CA TYR A 10 79.49 16.69 -2.14
C TYR A 10 78.23 16.88 -3.05
N ARG A 11 78.51 17.22 -4.31
CA ARG A 11 77.52 17.12 -5.44
C ARG A 11 77.61 15.68 -5.94
N PRO A 12 76.50 14.99 -6.13
CA PRO A 12 76.38 14.06 -7.25
C PRO A 12 75.20 14.40 -8.18
N ARG A 13 75.59 14.39 -9.41
CA ARG A 13 74.92 14.10 -10.66
C ARG A 13 73.42 13.86 -10.60
N MET A 14 72.75 14.78 -11.26
CA MET A 14 71.34 14.71 -11.69
C MET A 14 71.20 13.55 -12.70
N MET A 15 70.57 12.48 -12.27
CA MET A 15 70.08 11.40 -13.12
C MET A 15 68.58 11.58 -13.28
N THR A 16 68.21 12.14 -14.46
CA THR A 16 66.80 12.36 -14.84
C THR A 16 66.14 11.02 -15.11
N PHE A 17 65.34 10.52 -14.17
CA PHE A 17 64.42 9.43 -14.43
C PHE A 17 63.09 10.02 -14.96
N LEU A 18 62.86 9.84 -16.27
CA LEU A 18 61.57 10.05 -16.90
C LEU A 18 60.66 8.92 -16.42
N VAL A 19 59.80 9.18 -15.41
CA VAL A 19 58.69 8.31 -15.08
C VAL A 19 57.51 8.70 -16.01
N LEU A 20 57.26 7.88 -17.02
CA LEU A 20 56.02 7.91 -17.80
C LEU A 20 54.91 7.46 -16.84
N ALA A 21 54.17 8.42 -16.29
CA ALA A 21 52.91 8.15 -15.62
C ALA A 21 51.86 7.86 -16.73
N SER A 22 51.61 6.57 -17.00
CA SER A 22 50.40 6.11 -17.72
C SER A 22 49.22 6.36 -16.80
N ILE A 23 48.54 7.49 -17.00
CA ILE A 23 47.21 7.74 -16.44
C ILE A 23 46.27 6.83 -17.22
N CYS A 24 45.96 5.65 -16.67
CA CYS A 24 44.77 4.89 -17.03
C CYS A 24 43.56 5.72 -16.56
N MET A 25 43.04 6.57 -17.43
CA MET A 25 41.66 7.03 -17.28
C MET A 25 40.74 5.80 -17.42
N TYR A 26 40.40 5.19 -16.30
CA TYR A 26 39.18 4.41 -16.24
C TYR A 26 38.04 5.43 -16.34
N GLY A 27 37.63 5.70 -17.58
CA GLY A 27 36.35 6.29 -17.82
C GLY A 27 35.31 5.28 -17.31
N CYS A 28 34.61 5.60 -16.23
CA CYS A 28 33.30 5.07 -16.00
C CYS A 28 32.44 5.60 -17.15
N SER A 29 32.43 4.88 -18.28
CA SER A 29 31.33 4.98 -19.22
C SER A 29 30.15 4.32 -18.52
N GLU A 30 29.20 5.14 -18.08
CA GLU A 30 27.84 4.64 -17.84
C GLU A 30 27.47 3.84 -19.10
N PRO A 31 26.92 2.63 -18.96
CA PRO A 31 26.45 1.89 -20.12
C PRO A 31 25.37 2.73 -20.78
N ILE A 32 25.66 3.25 -21.96
CA ILE A 32 24.66 3.79 -22.88
C ILE A 32 23.79 2.60 -23.22
N ASP A 33 22.55 2.61 -22.73
CA ASP A 33 21.54 1.59 -22.98
C ASP A 33 21.14 1.71 -24.46
N GLU A 34 21.88 1.03 -25.33
CA GLU A 34 21.55 0.92 -26.76
C GLU A 34 20.39 -0.06 -26.92
N GLY A 35 19.14 0.40 -26.67
CA GLY A 35 17.93 -0.30 -27.14
C GLY A 35 17.33 -1.35 -26.19
N GLY A 36 17.73 -1.39 -24.93
CA GLY A 36 17.15 -2.31 -23.93
C GLY A 36 15.84 -1.79 -23.31
N VAL A 37 15.01 -2.67 -22.80
CA VAL A 37 13.82 -2.29 -22.01
C VAL A 37 14.27 -1.83 -20.62
N ARG A 38 13.77 -0.66 -20.18
CA ARG A 38 14.09 -0.11 -18.86
C ARG A 38 13.84 -1.16 -17.77
N GLY A 39 14.82 -1.39 -16.88
CA GLY A 39 14.71 -2.28 -15.73
C GLY A 39 14.61 -3.76 -16.06
N VAL A 40 14.92 -4.17 -17.30
CA VAL A 40 14.91 -5.56 -17.73
C VAL A 40 16.26 -5.91 -18.33
N THR A 41 16.89 -6.95 -17.79
CA THR A 41 18.12 -7.55 -18.33
C THR A 41 17.87 -9.01 -18.73
N ASP A 42 18.91 -9.73 -19.10
CA ASP A 42 18.81 -11.17 -19.33
C ASP A 42 18.52 -11.96 -18.04
N ASP A 43 18.91 -11.42 -16.89
CA ASP A 43 18.88 -12.13 -15.60
C ASP A 43 17.95 -11.49 -14.57
N THR A 44 17.51 -10.23 -14.77
CA THR A 44 16.74 -9.47 -13.76
C THR A 44 15.56 -8.69 -14.34
N ILE A 45 14.57 -8.44 -13.48
CA ILE A 45 13.47 -7.48 -13.66
C ILE A 45 13.42 -6.60 -12.42
N VAL A 46 13.59 -5.28 -12.56
CA VAL A 46 13.58 -4.35 -11.43
C VAL A 46 12.18 -3.84 -11.16
N ILE A 47 11.66 -4.10 -9.95
CA ILE A 47 10.32 -3.66 -9.51
C ILE A 47 10.47 -2.68 -8.36
N GLY A 48 9.78 -1.55 -8.44
CA GLY A 48 9.80 -0.51 -7.40
C GLY A 48 8.55 -0.50 -6.52
N SER A 49 8.74 -0.03 -5.30
CA SER A 49 7.64 0.29 -4.37
C SER A 49 8.09 1.34 -3.35
N TRP A 50 7.11 1.96 -2.71
CA TRP A 50 7.33 2.88 -1.59
C TRP A 50 6.31 2.62 -0.48
N GLY A 51 6.65 3.04 0.72
CA GLY A 51 5.72 2.97 1.85
C GLY A 51 6.33 3.54 3.13
N PRO A 52 5.52 3.69 4.18
CA PRO A 52 5.96 4.24 5.45
C PRO A 52 6.69 3.18 6.28
N LEU A 53 7.97 2.95 6.00
CA LEU A 53 8.79 2.07 6.85
C LEU A 53 9.11 2.73 8.21
N THR A 54 9.02 4.06 8.25
CA THR A 54 9.16 4.88 9.47
C THR A 54 8.00 5.87 9.61
N GLY A 55 7.94 6.58 10.75
CA GLY A 55 6.95 7.65 10.96
C GLY A 55 5.60 7.19 11.50
N PRO A 56 4.56 8.06 11.45
CA PRO A 56 3.27 7.82 12.11
C PRO A 56 2.49 6.62 11.57
N ALA A 57 2.70 6.26 10.31
CA ALA A 57 2.02 5.17 9.63
C ALA A 57 2.92 3.93 9.43
N ALA A 58 4.02 3.80 10.19
CA ALA A 58 5.03 2.76 10.01
C ALA A 58 4.48 1.32 10.08
N LEU A 59 3.36 1.11 10.75
CA LEU A 59 2.71 -0.21 10.81
C LEU A 59 2.29 -0.72 9.43
N TRP A 60 1.91 0.16 8.51
CA TRP A 60 1.62 -0.20 7.12
C TRP A 60 2.86 -0.52 6.29
N GLY A 61 4.06 -0.29 6.82
CA GLY A 61 5.32 -0.70 6.18
C GLY A 61 5.43 -2.22 5.97
N ALA A 62 4.69 -3.01 6.74
CA ALA A 62 4.58 -4.45 6.56
C ALA A 62 4.11 -4.84 5.15
N VAL A 63 3.29 -4.01 4.49
CA VAL A 63 2.85 -4.23 3.09
C VAL A 63 4.06 -4.32 2.13
N GLY A 64 4.98 -3.38 2.23
CA GLY A 64 6.19 -3.37 1.38
C GLY A 64 7.09 -4.58 1.65
N ARG A 65 7.30 -4.92 2.92
CA ARG A 65 8.10 -6.09 3.32
C ARG A 65 7.43 -7.41 2.92
N GLY A 66 6.09 -7.47 2.95
CA GLY A 66 5.35 -8.61 2.43
C GLY A 66 5.51 -8.79 0.91
N ALA A 67 5.49 -7.70 0.14
CA ALA A 67 5.77 -7.75 -1.30
C ALA A 67 7.20 -8.22 -1.58
N GLU A 68 8.19 -7.78 -0.80
CA GLU A 68 9.56 -8.25 -0.86
C GLU A 68 9.66 -9.76 -0.64
N ALA A 69 9.02 -10.27 0.43
CA ALA A 69 9.00 -11.70 0.73
C ALA A 69 8.29 -12.51 -0.37
N TYR A 70 7.23 -11.98 -0.97
CA TYR A 70 6.58 -12.63 -2.11
C TYR A 70 7.51 -12.76 -3.31
N PHE A 71 8.22 -11.70 -3.67
CA PHE A 71 9.17 -11.75 -4.78
C PHE A 71 10.35 -12.68 -4.50
N GLU A 72 10.83 -12.73 -3.24
CA GLU A 72 11.85 -13.70 -2.86
C GLU A 72 11.34 -15.15 -3.01
N MET A 73 10.09 -15.43 -2.60
CA MET A 73 9.46 -16.73 -2.83
C MET A 73 9.41 -17.08 -4.32
N ILE A 74 9.10 -16.12 -5.20
CA ILE A 74 9.09 -16.32 -6.66
C ILE A 74 10.52 -16.56 -7.16
N ASN A 75 11.50 -15.84 -6.66
CA ASN A 75 12.91 -15.98 -7.01
C ASN A 75 13.46 -17.37 -6.66
N GLU A 76 13.13 -17.90 -5.48
CA GLU A 76 13.49 -19.26 -5.09
C GLU A 76 12.91 -20.35 -6.03
N GLN A 77 11.76 -20.06 -6.64
CA GLN A 77 11.12 -20.93 -7.63
C GLN A 77 11.74 -20.80 -9.05
N GLY A 78 12.80 -19.99 -9.20
CA GLY A 78 13.48 -19.76 -10.48
C GLY A 78 13.09 -18.45 -11.16
N GLY A 79 12.37 -17.58 -10.49
CA GLY A 79 11.99 -16.25 -10.99
C GLY A 79 10.94 -16.29 -12.11
N ILE A 80 10.96 -15.28 -12.96
CA ILE A 80 10.04 -15.13 -14.10
C ILE A 80 10.80 -15.40 -15.41
N HIS A 81 10.50 -16.51 -16.08
CA HIS A 81 11.19 -16.94 -17.30
C HIS A 81 12.73 -16.96 -17.13
N GLY A 82 13.21 -17.36 -15.93
CA GLY A 82 14.63 -17.43 -15.60
C GLY A 82 15.28 -16.11 -15.19
N ARG A 83 14.49 -15.02 -15.07
CA ARG A 83 14.93 -13.74 -14.49
C ARG A 83 14.53 -13.64 -13.03
N GLN A 84 15.44 -13.14 -12.20
CA GLN A 84 15.15 -12.80 -10.80
C GLN A 84 14.45 -11.44 -10.73
N ILE A 85 13.54 -11.28 -9.78
CA ILE A 85 12.95 -9.97 -9.47
C ILE A 85 13.87 -9.26 -8.48
N GLU A 86 14.38 -8.10 -8.88
CA GLU A 86 15.08 -7.17 -8.00
C GLU A 86 14.05 -6.17 -7.46
N PHE A 87 13.81 -6.21 -6.16
CA PHE A 87 12.81 -5.34 -5.53
C PHE A 87 13.45 -4.14 -4.84
N VAL A 88 12.99 -2.94 -5.22
CA VAL A 88 13.48 -1.67 -4.69
C VAL A 88 12.39 -1.02 -3.85
N LEU A 89 12.51 -1.12 -2.53
CA LEU A 89 11.58 -0.53 -1.57
C LEU A 89 12.17 0.76 -0.97
N ARG A 90 11.43 1.86 -0.99
CA ARG A 90 11.85 3.16 -0.43
C ARG A 90 10.93 3.61 0.71
N ASP A 91 11.55 4.09 1.81
CA ASP A 91 10.82 4.72 2.92
C ASP A 91 10.43 6.16 2.58
N ASP A 92 9.14 6.45 2.59
CA ASP A 92 8.60 7.79 2.42
C ASP A 92 8.07 8.41 3.74
N ALA A 93 8.06 7.66 4.83
CA ALA A 93 7.50 8.06 6.13
C ALA A 93 6.07 8.64 6.02
N TYR A 94 5.29 8.21 5.02
CA TYR A 94 3.95 8.71 4.69
C TYR A 94 3.91 10.21 4.32
N GLN A 95 5.00 10.71 3.70
CA GLN A 95 5.15 12.10 3.31
C GLN A 95 5.19 12.23 1.78
N PRO A 96 4.20 12.90 1.14
CA PRO A 96 4.13 13.02 -0.32
C PRO A 96 5.41 13.59 -0.97
N SER A 97 6.07 14.55 -0.31
CA SER A 97 7.32 15.11 -0.83
C SER A 97 8.48 14.10 -0.85
N ARG A 98 8.55 13.19 0.11
CA ARG A 98 9.52 12.10 0.14
C ARG A 98 9.19 11.03 -0.90
N THR A 99 7.89 10.75 -1.10
CA THR A 99 7.42 9.84 -2.15
C THR A 99 7.83 10.33 -3.53
N VAL A 100 7.66 11.64 -3.82
CA VAL A 100 8.10 12.26 -5.08
C VAL A 100 9.60 12.06 -5.30
N ALA A 101 10.43 12.29 -4.28
CA ALA A 101 11.87 12.10 -4.39
C ALA A 101 12.24 10.62 -4.63
N ALA A 102 11.63 9.70 -3.88
CA ALA A 102 11.87 8.27 -3.99
C ALA A 102 11.46 7.71 -5.37
N VAL A 103 10.27 8.08 -5.86
CA VAL A 103 9.77 7.61 -7.17
C VAL A 103 10.64 8.13 -8.30
N ARG A 104 11.05 9.41 -8.27
CA ARG A 104 11.98 9.95 -9.27
C ARG A 104 13.30 9.19 -9.27
N GLU A 105 13.90 8.96 -8.11
CA GLU A 105 15.13 8.19 -7.98
C GLU A 105 14.97 6.77 -8.56
N MET A 106 13.87 6.08 -8.25
CA MET A 106 13.60 4.74 -8.77
C MET A 106 13.41 4.72 -10.29
N VAL A 107 12.77 5.75 -10.88
CA VAL A 107 12.59 5.83 -12.34
C VAL A 107 13.88 6.21 -13.05
N GLU A 108 14.58 7.25 -12.57
CA GLU A 108 15.71 7.87 -13.28
C GLU A 108 17.02 7.12 -13.03
N ARG A 109 17.28 6.68 -11.78
CA ARG A 109 18.54 6.05 -11.39
C ARG A 109 18.44 4.52 -11.34
N ASP A 110 17.45 4.00 -10.58
CA ASP A 110 17.29 2.56 -10.39
C ASP A 110 16.62 1.91 -11.62
N ARG A 111 16.03 2.72 -12.51
CA ARG A 111 15.42 2.31 -13.78
C ARG A 111 14.36 1.23 -13.62
N VAL A 112 13.48 1.34 -12.63
CA VAL A 112 12.43 0.34 -12.38
C VAL A 112 11.56 0.10 -13.62
N PHE A 113 11.26 -1.17 -13.89
CA PHE A 113 10.38 -1.58 -14.98
C PHE A 113 8.91 -1.32 -14.67
N ALA A 114 8.50 -1.63 -13.46
CA ALA A 114 7.14 -1.42 -13.00
C ALA A 114 7.13 -1.06 -11.50
N PHE A 115 6.05 -0.45 -11.04
CA PHE A 115 5.73 -0.28 -9.63
C PHE A 115 4.66 -1.27 -9.18
N VAL A 116 4.74 -1.67 -7.91
CA VAL A 116 3.71 -2.47 -7.23
C VAL A 116 3.37 -1.85 -5.89
N ALA A 117 2.15 -2.05 -5.43
CA ALA A 117 1.66 -1.48 -4.18
C ALA A 117 1.86 0.04 -4.13
N GLY A 118 2.74 0.55 -3.27
CA GLY A 118 2.85 1.99 -3.01
C GLY A 118 1.77 2.45 -2.05
N VAL A 119 2.13 2.58 -0.76
CA VAL A 119 1.16 2.79 0.31
C VAL A 119 0.79 4.27 0.45
N GLY A 120 -0.52 4.52 0.49
CA GLY A 120 -1.07 5.83 0.86
C GLY A 120 -1.67 6.63 -0.29
N THR A 121 -2.84 7.22 -0.03
CA THR A 121 -3.59 8.01 -1.01
C THR A 121 -2.85 9.30 -1.37
N ALA A 122 -2.51 10.14 -0.41
CA ALA A 122 -1.80 11.38 -0.65
C ALA A 122 -0.37 11.16 -1.21
N PRO A 123 0.43 10.20 -0.70
CA PRO A 123 1.70 9.80 -1.31
C PRO A 123 1.56 9.41 -2.78
N GLY A 124 0.64 8.49 -3.09
CA GLY A 124 0.41 8.01 -4.46
C GLY A 124 -0.10 9.11 -5.40
N ARG A 125 -1.01 9.99 -4.92
CA ARG A 125 -1.51 11.12 -5.70
C ARG A 125 -0.40 12.06 -6.15
N ALA A 126 0.61 12.27 -5.30
CA ALA A 126 1.73 13.14 -5.62
C ALA A 126 2.63 12.63 -6.76
N VAL A 127 2.54 11.34 -7.11
CA VAL A 127 3.44 10.70 -8.08
C VAL A 127 2.74 10.08 -9.28
N VAL A 128 1.43 9.89 -9.25
CA VAL A 128 0.71 9.14 -10.29
C VAL A 128 0.92 9.75 -11.68
N ASP A 129 0.83 11.06 -11.83
CA ASP A 129 0.99 11.70 -13.14
C ASP A 129 2.42 11.53 -13.68
N TYR A 130 3.44 11.70 -12.81
CA TYR A 130 4.84 11.45 -13.17
C TYR A 130 5.07 9.99 -13.61
N ILE A 131 4.49 9.01 -12.91
CA ILE A 131 4.60 7.59 -13.28
C ILE A 131 3.96 7.35 -14.66
N MET A 132 2.77 7.92 -14.90
CA MET A 132 2.04 7.80 -16.18
C MET A 132 2.78 8.47 -17.34
N GLU A 133 3.34 9.68 -17.14
CA GLU A 133 4.13 10.43 -18.12
C GLU A 133 5.41 9.68 -18.52
N ASN A 134 6.00 8.93 -17.59
CA ASN A 134 7.18 8.09 -17.85
C ASN A 134 6.85 6.68 -18.36
N GLU A 135 5.57 6.40 -18.62
CA GLU A 135 5.08 5.11 -19.14
C GLU A 135 5.52 3.92 -18.28
N VAL A 136 5.56 4.10 -16.93
CA VAL A 136 5.82 3.02 -15.98
C VAL A 136 4.50 2.37 -15.57
N VAL A 137 4.41 1.05 -15.69
CA VAL A 137 3.22 0.33 -15.23
C VAL A 137 3.19 0.33 -13.71
N TRP A 138 2.06 0.74 -13.14
CA TRP A 138 1.81 0.66 -11.69
C TRP A 138 0.65 -0.30 -11.40
N VAL A 139 0.98 -1.40 -10.75
CA VAL A 139 0.02 -2.46 -10.42
C VAL A 139 -0.33 -2.40 -8.94
N SER A 140 -1.62 -2.51 -8.67
CA SER A 140 -2.16 -2.66 -7.32
C SER A 140 -1.76 -1.55 -6.36
N PRO A 141 -2.05 -0.25 -6.63
CA PRO A 141 -1.88 0.77 -5.60
C PRO A 141 -2.46 0.31 -4.27
N ALA A 142 -1.67 0.40 -3.18
CA ALA A 142 -2.11 -0.04 -1.85
C ALA A 142 -3.00 1.02 -1.18
N THR A 143 -4.08 1.36 -1.86
CA THR A 143 -5.06 2.38 -1.46
C THR A 143 -6.33 2.26 -2.31
N GLY A 144 -7.50 2.40 -1.68
CA GLY A 144 -8.82 2.32 -2.31
C GLY A 144 -9.35 3.66 -2.83
N ALA A 145 -8.50 4.62 -3.13
CA ALA A 145 -8.95 5.90 -3.67
C ALA A 145 -9.52 5.77 -5.08
N THR A 146 -10.60 6.51 -5.37
CA THR A 146 -11.35 6.40 -6.62
C THR A 146 -10.56 6.83 -7.85
N HIS A 147 -9.71 7.85 -7.72
CA HIS A 147 -9.00 8.49 -8.82
C HIS A 147 -7.92 7.62 -9.50
N TRP A 148 -7.62 6.43 -8.99
CA TRP A 148 -6.69 5.49 -9.65
C TRP A 148 -7.27 4.94 -10.96
N ALA A 149 -8.50 4.49 -10.90
CA ALA A 149 -9.14 3.77 -12.00
C ALA A 149 -10.22 4.59 -12.73
N TYR A 150 -10.57 5.76 -12.21
CA TYR A 150 -11.62 6.62 -12.76
C TYR A 150 -11.13 8.07 -12.92
N PRO A 151 -10.86 8.52 -14.16
CA PRO A 151 -10.93 7.76 -15.41
C PRO A 151 -9.83 6.71 -15.52
N PRO A 152 -10.02 5.65 -16.33
CA PRO A 152 -9.00 4.62 -16.52
C PRO A 152 -7.73 5.18 -17.15
N ARG A 153 -6.55 4.79 -16.61
CA ARG A 153 -5.23 5.16 -17.09
C ARG A 153 -4.53 3.95 -17.71
N LYS A 154 -3.83 4.13 -18.84
CA LYS A 154 -3.23 3.04 -19.61
C LYS A 154 -2.28 2.17 -18.76
N TYR A 155 -1.47 2.78 -17.93
CA TYR A 155 -0.38 2.10 -17.20
C TYR A 155 -0.70 1.85 -15.72
N LEU A 156 -1.97 2.02 -15.27
CA LEU A 156 -2.38 1.81 -13.91
C LEU A 156 -3.46 0.72 -13.81
N PHE A 157 -3.24 -0.26 -12.91
CA PHE A 157 -4.12 -1.40 -12.68
C PHE A 157 -4.41 -1.53 -11.19
N ALA A 158 -5.61 -1.10 -10.76
CA ALA A 158 -6.03 -1.09 -9.37
C ALA A 158 -6.80 -2.37 -9.01
N GLN A 159 -6.48 -2.97 -7.85
CA GLN A 159 -7.24 -4.08 -7.30
C GLN A 159 -7.85 -3.80 -5.94
N TYR A 160 -7.35 -2.77 -5.24
CA TYR A 160 -7.91 -2.38 -3.95
C TYR A 160 -9.38 -2.00 -4.11
N THR A 161 -10.26 -2.60 -3.32
CA THR A 161 -11.68 -2.21 -3.31
C THR A 161 -11.81 -0.71 -3.01
N PRO A 162 -12.54 0.06 -3.82
CA PRO A 162 -12.71 1.48 -3.54
C PRO A 162 -13.25 1.73 -2.13
N TYR A 163 -12.69 2.69 -1.42
CA TYR A 163 -13.10 3.02 -0.05
C TYR A 163 -14.58 3.35 0.08
N PHE A 164 -15.17 3.97 -0.92
CA PHE A 164 -16.61 4.22 -0.91
C PHE A 164 -17.45 2.94 -0.99
N ASP A 165 -16.96 1.89 -1.67
CA ASP A 165 -17.63 0.59 -1.70
C ASP A 165 -17.54 -0.11 -0.34
N GLU A 166 -16.35 -0.10 0.30
CA GLU A 166 -16.20 -0.65 1.66
C GLU A 166 -17.15 0.05 2.64
N ALA A 167 -17.17 1.39 2.62
CA ALA A 167 -18.04 2.17 3.49
C ALA A 167 -19.52 1.85 3.27
N ALA A 168 -19.93 1.72 2.01
CA ALA A 168 -21.29 1.39 1.68
C ALA A 168 -21.70 -0.01 2.15
N VAL A 169 -20.83 -1.01 1.95
CA VAL A 169 -21.10 -2.38 2.44
C VAL A 169 -21.19 -2.41 3.97
N LEU A 170 -20.30 -1.68 4.68
CA LEU A 170 -20.36 -1.58 6.14
C LEU A 170 -21.64 -0.90 6.62
N VAL A 171 -22.07 0.18 5.98
CA VAL A 171 -23.32 0.89 6.29
C VAL A 171 -24.54 -0.01 6.03
N ASP A 172 -24.59 -0.63 4.85
CA ASP A 172 -25.70 -1.52 4.48
C ASP A 172 -25.85 -2.67 5.50
N TYR A 173 -24.73 -3.28 5.91
CA TYR A 173 -24.72 -4.33 6.92
C TYR A 173 -25.22 -3.84 8.29
N VAL A 174 -24.73 -2.71 8.76
CA VAL A 174 -25.08 -2.16 10.08
C VAL A 174 -26.54 -1.75 10.16
N VAL A 175 -27.08 -1.21 9.06
CA VAL A 175 -28.50 -0.80 8.99
C VAL A 175 -29.40 -2.03 8.86
N ASN A 176 -29.09 -2.94 7.94
CA ASN A 176 -30.00 -4.05 7.61
C ASN A 176 -29.91 -5.21 8.62
N GLU A 177 -28.69 -5.56 9.05
CA GLU A 177 -28.46 -6.75 9.90
C GLU A 177 -28.43 -6.40 11.40
N LEU A 178 -27.91 -5.22 11.77
CA LEU A 178 -27.82 -4.81 13.18
C LEU A 178 -28.93 -3.81 13.59
N GLY A 179 -29.71 -3.31 12.65
CA GLY A 179 -30.84 -2.39 12.91
C GLY A 179 -30.41 -1.03 13.45
N LYS A 180 -29.13 -0.63 13.32
CA LYS A 180 -28.61 0.64 13.83
C LYS A 180 -28.80 1.75 12.78
N THR A 181 -29.33 2.89 13.21
CA THR A 181 -29.70 3.99 12.32
C THR A 181 -28.95 5.30 12.60
N ARG A 182 -28.30 5.40 13.77
CA ARG A 182 -27.46 6.56 14.12
C ARG A 182 -26.00 6.19 13.95
N ILE A 183 -25.42 6.57 12.81
CA ILE A 183 -24.06 6.16 12.43
C ILE A 183 -23.18 7.39 12.37
N GLY A 184 -22.08 7.40 13.17
CA GLY A 184 -21.02 8.37 13.13
C GLY A 184 -19.89 7.93 12.21
N VAL A 185 -19.10 8.88 11.74
CA VAL A 185 -17.87 8.62 10.97
C VAL A 185 -16.72 9.41 11.59
N ILE A 186 -15.60 8.74 11.85
CA ILE A 186 -14.34 9.39 12.18
C ILE A 186 -13.31 9.07 11.11
N TYR A 187 -12.67 10.10 10.58
CA TYR A 187 -11.87 9.96 9.37
C TYR A 187 -10.65 10.89 9.38
N GLN A 188 -9.57 10.48 8.71
CA GLN A 188 -8.40 11.31 8.47
C GLN A 188 -8.78 12.46 7.53
N ASN A 189 -8.35 13.67 7.82
CA ASN A 189 -8.70 14.89 7.07
C ASN A 189 -7.86 14.99 5.78
N ASP A 190 -8.11 14.08 4.85
CA ASP A 190 -7.51 14.05 3.51
C ASP A 190 -8.33 13.17 2.56
N ASP A 191 -7.89 13.05 1.29
CA ASP A 191 -8.56 12.25 0.25
C ASP A 191 -8.84 10.79 0.68
N PHE A 192 -8.02 10.22 1.57
CA PHE A 192 -8.23 8.87 2.10
C PHE A 192 -9.48 8.81 2.98
N GLY A 193 -9.55 9.65 4.00
CA GLY A 193 -10.67 9.64 4.93
C GLY A 193 -11.95 10.18 4.30
N GLU A 194 -11.87 11.19 3.44
CA GLU A 194 -13.01 11.77 2.74
C GLU A 194 -13.68 10.74 1.81
N SER A 195 -12.90 9.87 1.16
CA SER A 195 -13.46 8.80 0.33
C SER A 195 -14.37 7.85 1.13
N GLY A 196 -13.97 7.51 2.35
CA GLY A 196 -14.81 6.72 3.26
C GLY A 196 -16.06 7.46 3.73
N LEU A 197 -15.90 8.74 4.10
CA LEU A 197 -17.03 9.59 4.51
C LEU A 197 -18.07 9.72 3.40
N VAL A 198 -17.65 10.03 2.17
CA VAL A 198 -18.59 10.15 1.02
C VAL A 198 -19.29 8.83 0.74
N GLY A 199 -18.57 7.70 0.80
CA GLY A 199 -19.17 6.37 0.67
C GLY A 199 -20.25 6.10 1.72
N ALA A 200 -19.97 6.43 2.99
CA ALA A 200 -20.94 6.29 4.07
C ALA A 200 -22.16 7.20 3.88
N GLN A 201 -21.96 8.45 3.45
CA GLN A 201 -23.05 9.39 3.16
C GLN A 201 -23.97 8.88 2.06
N VAL A 202 -23.39 8.43 0.92
CA VAL A 202 -24.17 7.89 -0.21
C VAL A 202 -24.96 6.65 0.20
N ALA A 203 -24.37 5.76 1.00
CA ALA A 203 -25.06 4.57 1.47
C ALA A 203 -26.19 4.91 2.45
N LEU A 204 -25.95 5.79 3.43
CA LEU A 204 -26.99 6.22 4.38
C LEU A 204 -28.18 6.88 3.71
N GLU A 205 -27.96 7.69 2.69
CA GLU A 205 -29.03 8.33 1.93
C GLU A 205 -29.95 7.30 1.23
N LYS A 206 -29.44 6.17 0.76
CA LYS A 206 -30.26 5.07 0.22
C LYS A 206 -31.26 4.53 1.26
N HIS A 207 -30.87 4.59 2.54
CA HIS A 207 -31.73 4.21 3.68
C HIS A 207 -32.58 5.37 4.21
N GLY A 208 -32.54 6.56 3.59
CA GLY A 208 -33.21 7.77 4.09
C GLY A 208 -32.60 8.32 5.38
N LEU A 209 -31.33 8.01 5.64
CA LEU A 209 -30.55 8.40 6.84
C LEU A 209 -29.46 9.41 6.46
N ASN A 210 -28.88 10.03 7.49
CA ASN A 210 -27.70 10.90 7.35
C ASN A 210 -26.64 10.49 8.37
N VAL A 211 -25.40 10.89 8.12
CA VAL A 211 -24.33 10.75 9.11
C VAL A 211 -24.69 11.53 10.37
N ALA A 212 -24.68 10.85 11.51
CA ALA A 212 -25.05 11.45 12.81
C ALA A 212 -24.02 12.47 13.28
N GLU A 213 -22.74 12.17 13.05
CA GLU A 213 -21.60 13.07 13.34
C GLU A 213 -20.43 12.65 12.44
N ALA A 214 -19.78 13.63 11.82
CA ALA A 214 -18.55 13.45 11.06
C ALA A 214 -17.39 14.15 11.79
N VAL A 215 -16.38 13.39 12.19
CA VAL A 215 -15.25 13.88 12.98
C VAL A 215 -13.95 13.68 12.21
N SER A 216 -13.33 14.78 11.77
CA SER A 216 -12.04 14.74 11.09
C SER A 216 -10.87 14.70 12.07
N VAL A 217 -9.79 14.01 11.71
CA VAL A 217 -8.55 13.86 12.47
C VAL A 217 -7.38 14.24 11.57
N GLU A 218 -6.49 15.10 12.07
CA GLU A 218 -5.28 15.47 11.36
C GLU A 218 -4.18 14.41 11.58
N VAL A 219 -3.34 14.15 10.55
CA VAL A 219 -2.25 13.15 10.63
C VAL A 219 -1.32 13.36 11.84
N PRO A 220 -0.95 14.61 12.25
CA PRO A 220 -0.08 14.83 13.41
C PRO A 220 -0.78 14.74 14.76
N ASP A 221 -2.12 14.60 14.82
CA ASP A 221 -2.86 14.60 16.08
C ASP A 221 -2.40 13.45 16.99
N THR A 222 -2.25 13.77 18.27
CA THR A 222 -1.82 12.83 19.32
C THR A 222 -2.83 12.71 20.46
N ASP A 223 -3.81 13.60 20.52
CA ASP A 223 -4.90 13.60 21.51
C ASP A 223 -6.25 13.72 20.80
N LEU A 224 -7.06 12.69 20.93
CA LEU A 224 -8.40 12.61 20.34
C LEU A 224 -9.52 12.71 21.40
N SER A 225 -9.24 13.23 22.58
CA SER A 225 -10.22 13.33 23.68
C SER A 225 -11.44 14.16 23.31
N SER A 226 -11.28 15.27 22.61
CA SER A 226 -12.38 16.11 22.11
C SER A 226 -13.20 15.41 21.04
N HIS A 227 -12.56 14.63 20.17
CA HIS A 227 -13.21 13.81 19.14
C HIS A 227 -14.08 12.71 19.79
N ALA A 228 -13.57 12.06 20.84
CA ALA A 228 -14.32 11.06 21.61
C ALA A 228 -15.57 11.64 22.27
N VAL A 229 -15.49 12.85 22.83
CA VAL A 229 -16.63 13.55 23.42
C VAL A 229 -17.68 13.86 22.34
N ARG A 230 -17.30 14.38 21.17
CA ARG A 230 -18.23 14.64 20.05
C ARG A 230 -18.95 13.37 19.61
N LEU A 231 -18.23 12.26 19.42
CA LEU A 231 -18.84 10.97 19.06
C LEU A 231 -19.85 10.51 20.10
N ARG A 232 -19.52 10.58 21.40
CA ARG A 232 -20.46 10.21 22.48
C ARG A 232 -21.70 11.12 22.47
N GLU A 233 -21.52 12.44 22.35
CA GLU A 233 -22.62 13.40 22.39
C GLU A 233 -23.54 13.30 21.16
N SER A 234 -23.03 12.83 20.02
CA SER A 234 -23.84 12.53 18.84
C SER A 234 -24.86 11.41 19.09
N GLY A 235 -24.61 10.56 20.10
CA GLY A 235 -25.42 9.37 20.35
C GLY A 235 -25.38 8.35 19.24
N ALA A 236 -24.30 8.31 18.46
CA ALA A 236 -24.12 7.30 17.41
C ALA A 236 -24.12 5.89 18.00
N GLU A 237 -24.87 5.00 17.41
CA GLU A 237 -24.97 3.58 17.82
C GLU A 237 -23.85 2.75 17.17
N ALA A 238 -23.34 3.23 16.03
CA ALA A 238 -22.18 2.67 15.35
C ALA A 238 -21.27 3.80 14.86
N VAL A 239 -19.97 3.54 14.78
CA VAL A 239 -18.96 4.51 14.32
C VAL A 239 -18.05 3.84 13.30
N LEU A 240 -17.98 4.39 12.08
CA LEU A 240 -17.05 4.00 11.03
C LEU A 240 -15.71 4.71 11.24
N MET A 241 -14.61 3.98 11.07
CA MET A 241 -13.25 4.47 11.19
C MET A 241 -12.51 4.42 9.84
N TRP A 242 -12.12 5.59 9.33
CA TRP A 242 -11.17 5.77 8.23
C TRP A 242 -9.91 6.45 8.77
N LEU A 243 -9.10 5.71 9.52
CA LEU A 243 -7.98 6.21 10.31
C LEU A 243 -6.72 5.38 10.09
N THR A 244 -5.56 5.94 10.48
CA THR A 244 -4.36 5.12 10.68
C THR A 244 -4.54 4.21 11.90
N PRO A 245 -3.82 3.07 11.99
CA PRO A 245 -3.87 2.19 13.17
C PRO A 245 -3.61 2.94 14.49
N ARG A 246 -2.66 3.88 14.48
CA ARG A 246 -2.36 4.73 15.63
C ARG A 246 -3.57 5.54 16.10
N HIS A 247 -4.26 6.23 15.19
CA HIS A 247 -5.42 7.05 15.54
C HIS A 247 -6.61 6.18 15.96
N ALA A 248 -6.80 5.03 15.32
CA ALA A 248 -7.84 4.08 15.73
C ALA A 248 -7.62 3.58 17.16
N THR A 249 -6.38 3.26 17.53
CA THR A 249 -6.02 2.88 18.91
C THR A 249 -6.33 4.01 19.91
N ILE A 250 -5.95 5.25 19.58
CA ILE A 250 -6.17 6.41 20.46
C ILE A 250 -7.67 6.69 20.64
N ILE A 251 -8.47 6.64 19.58
CA ILE A 251 -9.91 6.97 19.68
C ILE A 251 -10.68 5.88 20.40
N VAL A 252 -10.41 4.60 20.14
CA VAL A 252 -11.06 3.48 20.86
C VAL A 252 -10.79 3.58 22.37
N GLY A 253 -9.52 3.79 22.75
CA GLY A 253 -9.16 3.97 24.16
C GLY A 253 -9.77 5.24 24.78
N SER A 254 -9.88 6.35 24.02
CA SER A 254 -10.48 7.60 24.51
C SER A 254 -11.98 7.48 24.71
N VAL A 255 -12.67 6.80 23.82
CA VAL A 255 -14.12 6.52 23.90
C VAL A 255 -14.42 5.57 25.06
N GLY A 256 -13.62 4.52 25.24
CA GLY A 256 -13.76 3.58 26.36
C GLY A 256 -13.65 4.26 27.73
N ARG A 257 -12.72 5.23 27.89
CA ARG A 257 -12.61 6.04 29.12
C ARG A 257 -13.84 6.88 29.42
N LEU A 258 -14.67 7.17 28.43
CA LEU A 258 -15.94 7.89 28.59
C LEU A 258 -17.13 6.97 28.92
N GLY A 259 -16.92 5.66 28.98
CA GLY A 259 -17.99 4.67 29.15
C GLY A 259 -18.97 4.64 27.97
N TYR A 260 -18.50 4.97 26.78
CA TYR A 260 -19.29 4.91 25.55
C TYR A 260 -18.85 3.73 24.70
N GLU A 261 -19.77 2.89 24.31
CA GLU A 261 -19.52 1.60 23.63
C GLU A 261 -20.34 1.51 22.33
N PRO A 262 -19.96 2.23 21.26
CA PRO A 262 -20.62 2.08 19.97
C PRO A 262 -20.20 0.75 19.32
N GLN A 263 -20.97 0.27 18.35
CA GLN A 263 -20.47 -0.73 17.42
C GLN A 263 -19.39 -0.10 16.56
N TRP A 264 -18.14 -0.53 16.72
CA TRP A 264 -17.06 -0.08 15.87
C TRP A 264 -17.08 -0.77 14.51
N LEU A 265 -16.90 0.02 13.46
CA LEU A 265 -16.78 -0.42 12.08
C LEU A 265 -15.47 0.12 11.52
N ALA A 266 -14.70 -0.72 10.86
CA ALA A 266 -13.37 -0.37 10.38
C ALA A 266 -13.23 -0.63 8.87
N SER A 267 -12.53 0.26 8.16
CA SER A 267 -12.09 -0.02 6.79
C SER A 267 -11.01 -1.10 6.79
N SER A 268 -10.75 -1.66 5.62
CA SER A 268 -9.73 -2.70 5.43
C SER A 268 -8.30 -2.26 5.78
N VAL A 269 -8.03 -0.95 5.88
CA VAL A 269 -6.74 -0.42 6.35
C VAL A 269 -6.48 -0.67 7.85
N LEU A 270 -7.47 -1.18 8.57
CA LEU A 270 -7.42 -1.56 9.99
C LEU A 270 -7.71 -3.06 10.19
N ALA A 271 -7.67 -3.86 9.12
CA ALA A 271 -8.07 -5.27 9.15
C ALA A 271 -7.04 -6.21 9.81
N ASP A 272 -5.87 -5.71 10.21
CA ASP A 272 -4.88 -6.52 10.92
C ASP A 272 -5.36 -6.79 12.36
N THR A 273 -6.14 -7.87 12.50
CA THR A 273 -6.86 -8.21 13.72
C THR A 273 -5.93 -8.35 14.91
N GLU A 274 -4.86 -9.13 14.78
CA GLU A 274 -3.91 -9.39 15.87
C GLU A 274 -3.21 -8.10 16.31
N LEU A 275 -2.70 -7.33 15.35
CA LEU A 275 -2.05 -6.06 15.65
C LEU A 275 -2.99 -5.07 16.34
N MET A 276 -4.21 -4.90 15.82
CA MET A 276 -5.17 -3.96 16.37
C MET A 276 -5.67 -4.37 17.74
N TYR A 277 -5.84 -5.68 17.97
CA TYR A 277 -6.21 -6.22 19.28
C TYR A 277 -5.12 -5.95 20.33
N ASP A 278 -3.86 -6.21 19.99
CA ASP A 278 -2.71 -5.95 20.86
C ASP A 278 -2.58 -4.44 21.17
N LEU A 279 -2.66 -3.58 20.16
CA LEU A 279 -2.54 -2.12 20.32
C LEU A 279 -3.65 -1.51 21.17
N THR A 280 -4.83 -2.11 21.19
CA THR A 280 -6.00 -1.64 21.94
C THR A 280 -6.20 -2.39 23.26
N GLU A 281 -5.24 -3.26 23.65
CA GLU A 281 -5.30 -4.06 24.89
C GLU A 281 -6.61 -4.87 24.97
N GLY A 282 -7.05 -5.44 23.83
CA GLY A 282 -8.26 -6.23 23.72
C GLY A 282 -9.55 -5.45 23.38
N ALA A 283 -9.52 -4.11 23.37
CA ALA A 283 -10.72 -3.31 23.05
C ALA A 283 -11.11 -3.37 21.55
N TRP A 284 -10.39 -4.14 20.75
CA TRP A 284 -10.73 -4.41 19.34
C TRP A 284 -11.69 -5.58 19.16
N GLU A 285 -12.02 -6.33 20.23
CA GLU A 285 -13.02 -7.40 20.21
C GLU A 285 -14.38 -6.86 19.73
N GLY A 286 -15.03 -7.60 18.83
CA GLY A 286 -16.33 -7.23 18.28
C GLY A 286 -16.31 -6.15 17.20
N VAL A 287 -15.15 -5.57 16.85
CA VAL A 287 -15.03 -4.65 15.72
C VAL A 287 -15.36 -5.40 14.43
N ILE A 288 -16.25 -4.83 13.61
CA ILE A 288 -16.59 -5.33 12.28
C ILE A 288 -15.76 -4.55 11.27
N PHE A 289 -15.09 -5.23 10.37
CA PHE A 289 -14.24 -4.60 9.39
C PHE A 289 -14.47 -5.12 7.97
N ALA A 290 -14.22 -4.26 7.00
CA ALA A 290 -14.15 -4.65 5.60
C ALA A 290 -12.83 -5.39 5.34
N ALA A 291 -12.89 -6.48 4.58
CA ALA A 291 -11.72 -7.24 4.16
C ALA A 291 -11.70 -7.37 2.63
N ILE A 292 -10.52 -7.15 2.07
CA ILE A 292 -10.29 -7.15 0.61
C ILE A 292 -9.36 -8.28 0.16
N GLY A 293 -9.02 -9.17 1.07
CA GLY A 293 -8.25 -10.39 0.88
C GLY A 293 -8.64 -11.43 1.90
N GLU A 294 -8.29 -12.68 1.66
CA GLU A 294 -8.47 -13.76 2.63
C GLU A 294 -7.76 -13.41 3.95
N LEU A 295 -8.41 -13.75 5.06
CA LEU A 295 -7.87 -13.50 6.40
C LEU A 295 -6.59 -14.29 6.63
N ALA A 296 -5.65 -13.73 7.38
CA ALA A 296 -4.36 -14.36 7.68
C ALA A 296 -4.49 -15.70 8.43
N ASN A 297 -5.59 -15.90 9.15
CA ASN A 297 -5.91 -17.17 9.83
C ASN A 297 -6.82 -18.09 9.01
N SER A 298 -7.14 -17.77 7.77
CA SER A 298 -7.96 -18.56 6.87
C SER A 298 -7.28 -19.90 6.52
N ALA A 299 -8.08 -20.95 6.34
CA ALA A 299 -7.65 -22.25 5.81
C ALA A 299 -7.52 -22.25 4.26
N HIS A 300 -7.49 -21.08 3.62
CA HIS A 300 -7.31 -20.98 2.18
C HIS A 300 -5.91 -21.51 1.79
N PRO A 301 -5.79 -22.39 0.76
CA PRO A 301 -4.51 -23.04 0.44
C PRO A 301 -3.36 -22.07 0.14
N LEU A 302 -3.64 -20.93 -0.52
CA LEU A 302 -2.63 -19.90 -0.76
C LEU A 302 -2.19 -19.21 0.53
N ILE A 303 -3.07 -19.01 1.51
CA ILE A 303 -2.71 -18.43 2.81
C ILE A 303 -1.75 -19.36 3.55
N GLU A 304 -2.03 -20.67 3.57
CA GLU A 304 -1.11 -21.66 4.17
C GLU A 304 0.26 -21.62 3.48
N GLN A 305 0.28 -21.64 2.16
CA GLN A 305 1.53 -21.56 1.36
C GLN A 305 2.31 -20.27 1.66
N TYR A 306 1.63 -19.12 1.75
CA TYR A 306 2.27 -17.83 1.99
C TYR A 306 2.78 -17.70 3.42
N ARG A 307 2.06 -18.24 4.40
CA ARG A 307 2.53 -18.32 5.79
C ARG A 307 3.78 -19.20 5.94
N GLU A 308 3.81 -20.35 5.28
CA GLU A 308 5.01 -21.21 5.25
C GLU A 308 6.20 -20.50 4.59
N ALA A 309 5.97 -19.83 3.46
CA ALA A 309 7.00 -19.05 2.79
C ALA A 309 7.50 -17.89 3.68
N SER A 310 6.59 -17.15 4.30
CA SER A 310 6.92 -16.04 5.20
C SER A 310 7.76 -16.50 6.39
N ALA A 311 7.37 -17.60 7.05
CA ALA A 311 8.12 -18.14 8.18
C ALA A 311 9.55 -18.55 7.82
N ARG A 312 9.83 -18.87 6.57
CA ARG A 312 11.14 -19.25 6.07
C ARG A 312 11.96 -18.06 5.57
N ILE A 313 11.33 -17.12 4.86
CA ILE A 313 11.99 -16.00 4.18
C ILE A 313 12.14 -14.80 5.11
N ALA A 314 11.12 -14.50 5.90
CA ALA A 314 11.07 -13.35 6.81
C ALA A 314 10.62 -13.79 8.22
N PRO A 315 11.41 -14.62 8.91
CA PRO A 315 11.03 -15.22 10.21
C PRO A 315 10.82 -14.19 11.33
N GLU A 316 11.32 -12.97 11.17
CA GLU A 316 11.11 -11.84 12.09
C GLU A 316 9.77 -11.12 11.87
N GLU A 317 9.12 -11.34 10.73
CA GLU A 317 7.84 -10.73 10.40
C GLU A 317 6.68 -11.65 10.81
N ARG A 318 5.62 -11.03 11.28
CA ARG A 318 4.35 -11.73 11.49
C ARG A 318 3.61 -11.83 10.15
N ALA A 319 3.14 -13.02 9.78
CA ALA A 319 2.30 -13.22 8.58
C ALA A 319 0.87 -12.71 8.83
N SER A 320 0.75 -11.42 9.13
CA SER A 320 -0.48 -10.70 9.43
C SER A 320 -1.19 -10.23 8.15
N GLU A 321 -2.39 -9.66 8.29
CA GLU A 321 -3.16 -9.11 7.17
C GLU A 321 -2.38 -8.02 6.42
N PHE A 322 -1.63 -7.15 7.11
CA PHE A 322 -0.83 -6.14 6.46
C PHE A 322 0.35 -6.73 5.69
N PHE A 323 1.05 -7.70 6.28
CA PHE A 323 2.16 -8.38 5.62
C PHE A 323 1.69 -9.18 4.40
N LEU A 324 0.64 -9.99 4.55
CA LEU A 324 0.07 -10.79 3.46
C LEU A 324 -0.60 -9.93 2.37
N SER A 325 -1.00 -8.69 2.69
CA SER A 325 -1.44 -7.73 1.67
C SER A 325 -0.35 -7.46 0.62
N GLY A 326 0.93 -7.48 1.01
CA GLY A 326 2.05 -7.35 0.08
C GLY A 326 2.08 -8.47 -0.96
N PHE A 327 1.81 -9.71 -0.54
CA PHE A 327 1.63 -10.86 -1.44
C PHE A 327 0.49 -10.60 -2.41
N ARG A 328 -0.69 -10.26 -1.89
CA ARG A 328 -1.89 -9.97 -2.68
C ARG A 328 -1.64 -8.91 -3.75
N TYR A 329 -0.97 -7.80 -3.41
CA TYR A 329 -0.71 -6.73 -4.36
C TYR A 329 0.28 -7.15 -5.45
N ALA A 330 1.20 -8.05 -5.16
CA ALA A 330 2.19 -8.53 -6.09
C ALA A 330 1.68 -9.66 -7.02
N GLU A 331 0.66 -10.42 -6.61
CA GLU A 331 0.10 -11.54 -7.39
C GLU A 331 -0.26 -11.16 -8.84
N PRO A 332 -1.05 -10.07 -9.13
CA PRO A 332 -1.41 -9.73 -10.50
C PRO A 332 -0.21 -9.29 -11.33
N LEU A 333 0.77 -8.63 -10.73
CA LEU A 333 1.99 -8.24 -11.43
C LEU A 333 2.78 -9.49 -11.86
N VAL A 334 2.99 -10.44 -10.97
CA VAL A 334 3.72 -11.68 -11.27
C VAL A 334 3.00 -12.50 -12.35
N GLU A 335 1.68 -12.61 -12.27
CA GLU A 335 0.90 -13.27 -13.32
C GLU A 335 0.99 -12.52 -14.65
N GLY A 336 0.92 -11.18 -14.64
CA GLY A 336 1.12 -10.35 -15.81
C GLY A 336 2.50 -10.55 -16.45
N LEU A 337 3.56 -10.59 -15.65
CA LEU A 337 4.92 -10.85 -16.11
C LEU A 337 5.06 -12.25 -16.72
N ARG A 338 4.44 -13.27 -16.12
CA ARG A 338 4.42 -14.65 -16.68
C ARG A 338 3.73 -14.69 -18.04
N ARG A 339 2.57 -14.05 -18.18
CA ARG A 339 1.82 -13.99 -19.45
C ARG A 339 2.51 -13.15 -20.52
N ALA A 340 3.19 -12.08 -20.14
CA ALA A 340 3.93 -11.23 -21.07
C ALA A 340 5.09 -11.96 -21.76
N GLY A 341 5.63 -13.03 -21.14
CA GLY A 341 6.68 -13.86 -21.71
C GLY A 341 8.08 -13.28 -21.56
N ARG A 342 9.06 -13.92 -22.20
CA ARG A 342 10.47 -13.51 -22.08
C ARG A 342 10.77 -12.22 -22.85
N ASP A 343 10.09 -11.96 -23.96
CA ASP A 343 10.25 -10.72 -24.75
C ASP A 343 9.44 -9.58 -24.10
N LEU A 344 9.83 -9.27 -22.86
CA LEU A 344 9.12 -8.37 -21.97
C LEU A 344 9.30 -6.90 -22.38
N THR A 345 8.20 -6.20 -22.58
CA THR A 345 8.12 -4.75 -22.81
C THR A 345 6.99 -4.15 -21.97
N THR A 346 6.92 -2.83 -21.84
CA THR A 346 5.79 -2.14 -21.18
C THR A 346 4.46 -2.55 -21.83
N GLU A 347 4.40 -2.59 -23.17
CA GLU A 347 3.21 -2.95 -23.93
C GLU A 347 2.80 -4.40 -23.72
N SER A 348 3.77 -5.34 -23.71
CA SER A 348 3.47 -6.75 -23.47
C SER A 348 2.95 -6.98 -22.05
N LEU A 349 3.48 -6.26 -21.04
CA LEU A 349 2.95 -6.31 -19.68
C LEU A 349 1.53 -5.72 -19.59
N VAL A 350 1.27 -4.57 -20.22
CA VAL A 350 -0.08 -3.97 -20.26
C VAL A 350 -1.07 -4.94 -20.90
N ALA A 351 -0.74 -5.53 -22.06
CA ALA A 351 -1.60 -6.49 -22.74
C ALA A 351 -1.83 -7.76 -21.89
N ALA A 352 -0.80 -8.23 -21.21
CA ALA A 352 -0.89 -9.38 -20.32
C ALA A 352 -1.81 -9.11 -19.12
N LEU A 353 -1.69 -7.92 -18.47
CA LEU A 353 -2.58 -7.52 -17.39
C LEU A 353 -4.03 -7.34 -17.88
N GLU A 354 -4.25 -6.75 -19.05
CA GLU A 354 -5.58 -6.65 -19.68
C GLU A 354 -6.20 -8.01 -20.03
N SER A 355 -5.42 -9.07 -20.10
CA SER A 355 -5.90 -10.44 -20.32
C SER A 355 -6.30 -11.17 -19.04
N LEU A 356 -6.15 -10.54 -17.85
CA LEU A 356 -6.61 -11.13 -16.61
C LEU A 356 -8.15 -11.05 -16.55
N ASP A 357 -8.79 -12.21 -16.63
CA ASP A 357 -10.23 -12.37 -16.54
C ASP A 357 -10.57 -13.38 -15.44
N GLY A 358 -11.17 -12.90 -14.36
CA GLY A 358 -11.50 -13.69 -13.18
C GLY A 358 -10.23 -14.26 -12.48
N PHE A 359 -9.10 -13.54 -12.53
CA PHE A 359 -7.88 -13.97 -11.85
C PHE A 359 -8.13 -14.06 -10.34
N GLN A 360 -7.75 -15.20 -9.75
CA GLN A 360 -7.90 -15.50 -8.34
C GLN A 360 -6.52 -15.64 -7.67
N GLY A 361 -6.22 -14.74 -6.75
CA GLY A 361 -5.19 -14.87 -5.74
C GLY A 361 -5.84 -14.98 -4.36
N ILE A 362 -5.22 -14.36 -3.35
CA ILE A 362 -5.83 -14.26 -2.02
C ILE A 362 -6.82 -13.08 -1.88
N GLY A 363 -6.99 -12.27 -2.93
CA GLY A 363 -8.02 -11.23 -3.03
C GLY A 363 -9.30 -11.71 -3.70
N ALA A 364 -10.28 -10.80 -3.83
CA ALA A 364 -11.45 -11.04 -4.66
C ALA A 364 -11.03 -11.26 -6.12
N PRO A 365 -11.78 -12.09 -6.88
CA PRO A 365 -11.51 -12.27 -8.30
C PRO A 365 -11.45 -10.95 -9.04
N LEU A 366 -10.44 -10.76 -9.88
CA LEU A 366 -10.24 -9.52 -10.61
C LEU A 366 -10.19 -9.72 -12.12
N THR A 367 -10.69 -8.71 -12.83
CA THR A 367 -10.71 -8.64 -14.28
C THR A 367 -10.28 -7.25 -14.72
N TYR A 368 -9.27 -7.17 -15.59
CA TYR A 368 -8.87 -5.92 -16.24
C TYR A 368 -9.21 -5.95 -17.73
N THR A 369 -9.48 -4.78 -18.27
CA THR A 369 -9.61 -4.56 -19.72
C THR A 369 -9.05 -3.17 -20.05
N THR A 370 -8.95 -2.82 -21.33
CA THR A 370 -8.53 -1.49 -21.79
C THR A 370 -9.33 -0.36 -21.11
N ASN A 371 -10.63 -0.58 -20.83
CA ASN A 371 -11.51 0.43 -20.25
C ASN A 371 -11.87 0.15 -18.77
N ARG A 372 -11.40 -0.98 -18.22
CA ARG A 372 -11.61 -1.36 -16.83
C ARG A 372 -10.27 -1.52 -16.13
N ARG A 373 -9.87 -0.50 -15.37
CA ARG A 373 -8.63 -0.46 -14.58
C ARG A 373 -8.86 -0.76 -13.10
N GLN A 374 -10.10 -0.78 -12.64
CA GLN A 374 -10.51 -1.31 -11.35
C GLN A 374 -10.85 -2.80 -11.52
N GLY A 375 -9.95 -3.67 -11.07
CA GLY A 375 -10.06 -5.12 -11.26
C GLY A 375 -11.22 -5.75 -10.50
N THR A 376 -11.48 -5.25 -9.29
CA THR A 376 -12.61 -5.69 -8.44
C THR A 376 -13.16 -4.51 -7.63
N ARG A 377 -14.42 -4.61 -7.21
CA ARG A 377 -15.08 -3.71 -6.25
C ARG A 377 -15.63 -4.48 -5.05
N ALA A 378 -15.34 -5.77 -4.98
CA ALA A 378 -15.85 -6.65 -3.96
C ALA A 378 -15.05 -6.54 -2.66
N THR A 379 -15.76 -6.60 -1.55
CA THR A 379 -15.24 -6.75 -0.19
C THR A 379 -16.09 -7.77 0.56
N PHE A 380 -15.59 -8.34 1.62
CA PHE A 380 -16.43 -9.06 2.57
C PHE A 380 -16.28 -8.45 3.96
N LEU A 381 -17.19 -8.77 4.87
CA LEU A 381 -17.12 -8.31 6.25
C LEU A 381 -16.65 -9.43 7.15
N ALA A 382 -15.84 -9.06 8.13
CA ALA A 382 -15.40 -9.93 9.20
C ALA A 382 -15.54 -9.22 10.54
N ARG A 383 -15.53 -10.00 11.62
CA ARG A 383 -15.59 -9.52 13.01
C ARG A 383 -14.42 -10.06 13.78
N THR A 384 -13.73 -9.21 14.51
CA THR A 384 -12.73 -9.64 15.48
C THR A 384 -13.38 -10.42 16.63
N ILE A 385 -12.91 -11.62 16.90
CA ILE A 385 -13.38 -12.46 18.01
C ILE A 385 -12.43 -12.34 19.21
N ASP A 386 -11.14 -12.45 18.93
CA ASP A 386 -10.05 -12.30 19.89
C ASP A 386 -8.78 -11.82 19.21
N GLY A 387 -7.63 -11.86 19.88
CA GLY A 387 -6.36 -11.42 19.33
C GLY A 387 -5.80 -12.29 18.20
N GLU A 388 -6.34 -13.47 17.97
CA GLU A 388 -5.84 -14.42 16.97
C GLU A 388 -6.86 -14.72 15.87
N HIS A 389 -8.16 -14.44 16.11
CA HIS A 389 -9.23 -14.89 15.24
C HIS A 389 -10.17 -13.76 14.83
N ALA A 390 -10.52 -13.76 13.57
CA ALA A 390 -11.66 -13.04 13.04
C ALA A 390 -12.64 -14.02 12.37
N GLU A 391 -13.92 -13.76 12.54
CA GLU A 391 -15.02 -14.50 11.91
C GLU A 391 -15.44 -13.80 10.62
N ARG A 392 -15.47 -14.52 9.51
CA ARG A 392 -16.05 -14.03 8.27
C ARG A 392 -17.58 -13.98 8.39
N LEU A 393 -18.16 -12.81 8.19
CA LEU A 393 -19.61 -12.58 8.34
C LEU A 393 -20.37 -12.69 7.02
N THR A 394 -19.73 -12.41 5.89
CA THR A 394 -20.38 -12.38 4.59
C THR A 394 -19.51 -13.05 3.51
N ASP A 395 -20.13 -13.42 2.40
CA ASP A 395 -19.41 -13.67 1.15
C ASP A 395 -18.89 -12.35 0.56
N TRP A 396 -18.20 -12.40 -0.60
CA TRP A 396 -17.82 -11.22 -1.36
C TRP A 396 -19.05 -10.43 -1.79
N LEU A 397 -19.10 -9.15 -1.45
CA LEU A 397 -20.19 -8.22 -1.72
C LEU A 397 -19.68 -7.04 -2.56
N GLU A 398 -20.50 -6.60 -3.50
CA GLU A 398 -20.35 -5.30 -4.18
C GLU A 398 -21.41 -4.32 -3.66
N SER A 399 -21.05 -3.07 -3.45
CA SER A 399 -21.92 -2.06 -2.83
C SER A 399 -23.10 -1.63 -3.70
N GLY A 400 -22.99 -1.81 -5.03
CA GLY A 400 -23.94 -1.26 -5.99
C GLY A 400 -24.03 0.28 -6.01
N VAL A 401 -23.03 0.96 -5.40
CA VAL A 401 -22.97 2.43 -5.43
C VAL A 401 -22.59 2.91 -6.82
N ASP A 402 -23.26 3.97 -7.28
CA ASP A 402 -22.92 4.65 -8.52
C ASP A 402 -21.62 5.47 -8.36
N ILE A 403 -20.63 5.10 -9.15
CA ILE A 403 -19.31 5.74 -9.15
C ILE A 403 -19.40 7.22 -9.54
N GLU A 404 -20.24 7.56 -10.52
CA GLU A 404 -20.35 8.95 -11.00
C GLU A 404 -20.86 9.86 -9.89
N GLN A 405 -21.82 9.39 -9.09
CA GLN A 405 -22.33 10.11 -7.92
C GLN A 405 -21.22 10.37 -6.88
N VAL A 406 -20.36 9.39 -6.64
CA VAL A 406 -19.25 9.51 -5.70
C VAL A 406 -18.21 10.51 -6.22
N ILE A 407 -17.80 10.41 -7.48
CA ILE A 407 -16.83 11.33 -8.10
C ILE A 407 -17.32 12.78 -8.02
N GLN A 408 -18.56 13.03 -8.40
CA GLN A 408 -19.15 14.38 -8.32
C GLN A 408 -19.11 14.97 -6.91
N ARG A 409 -19.31 14.15 -5.88
CA ARG A 409 -19.23 14.62 -4.49
C ARG A 409 -17.80 14.92 -4.05
N LEU A 410 -16.87 14.03 -4.39
CA LEU A 410 -15.44 14.24 -4.07
C LEU A 410 -14.88 15.48 -4.78
N GLU A 411 -15.28 15.75 -6.02
CA GLU A 411 -14.89 16.95 -6.77
C GLU A 411 -15.56 18.23 -6.23
N GLY A 412 -16.79 18.13 -5.73
CA GLY A 412 -17.53 19.25 -5.14
C GLY A 412 -17.14 19.61 -3.71
N SER A 413 -16.39 18.75 -3.05
CA SER A 413 -15.87 18.93 -1.68
C SER A 413 -14.48 19.62 -1.65
N ASN A 414 -13.83 19.76 -2.79
CA ASN A 414 -12.57 20.45 -3.02
C ASN A 414 -12.86 21.85 -3.60
#